data_608e7be970aa42c202d730d84c015614
#
_entry.id   608e7be970aa42c202d730d84c015614
#
_cell.length_a   1.000
_cell.length_b   1.000
_cell.length_c   1.000
_cell.angle_alpha   90.00
_cell.angle_beta   90.00
_cell.angle_gamma   90.00
#
_symmetry.space_group_name_H-M   'P 1'
#
loop_
_entity.id
_entity.type
_entity.pdbx_description
1 polymer ?
#
loop_
_entity_poly.entity_id
_entity_poly.type
_entity_poly.pdbx_seq_one_letter_code
_entity_poly.pdbx_strand_id
1 'polypeptide(L)'
;VTVCVARCAEAADLPSTHGPQQSAAEANCLASLWNWWNASASDCPLSYAGFTLYGTLDVGYGYDTAGVKFGKWYDKGVFYTIQKTSVGPRWAWSPDALSASTVGVKMEEPLVGDWLLIGAVEMAYNPFSLLPDNGPKSLVDNNLNPPSQQTANGDSSRAGQWDNSLGFLGVSSAIYGTLTGGRLISLSNEVAVAYDPTLSNAFSLIGNSGPFPRYGYPELVRVNTGLQYRLEYGNYRVAGLAQIGNGYALGNGSMGEYEAQIGATFGGFSADAVVRYAKDAVSLQTFSGSDLPAGSNPASVLQATLANIATFLVAARYKWDKWEIYGGYTYARLANPSEAFPNGFATIAAGIFVPPGEVNATFYDVNEIMHTIWTGAKYDVRADLSVAMSFAYQRQNDFLPAPATCTGSGVNTSSPRCAGSQSAVSFLMDYKLVPRADLYGGVMITNVYGGLASGYFKSQNIDPTIGLRIRF
;
A
#
# COMPACT_ATOMS: atom_id res chain seq x y z
N VAL A 1 0.19 29.45 -19.51
CA VAL A 1 -0.87 28.45 -19.48
C VAL A 1 -0.55 27.53 -18.31
N THR A 2 -1.18 27.80 -17.19
CA THR A 2 -0.95 27.11 -15.91
C THR A 2 -1.59 25.71 -16.03
N VAL A 3 -0.75 24.69 -16.17
CA VAL A 3 -1.18 23.31 -16.10
C VAL A 3 -1.35 22.97 -14.63
N CYS A 4 -2.60 22.82 -14.22
CA CYS A 4 -2.97 22.31 -12.91
C CYS A 4 -2.58 20.82 -12.87
N VAL A 5 -1.42 20.49 -12.32
CA VAL A 5 -1.02 19.11 -12.06
C VAL A 5 -2.00 18.54 -11.06
N ALA A 6 -2.72 17.51 -11.46
CA ALA A 6 -3.66 16.81 -10.63
C ALA A 6 -2.94 16.29 -9.37
N ARG A 7 -3.50 16.57 -8.22
CA ARG A 7 -3.09 16.01 -6.93
C ARG A 7 -3.20 14.48 -7.01
N CYS A 8 -2.09 13.83 -7.32
CA CYS A 8 -1.93 12.43 -7.02
C CYS A 8 -1.92 12.27 -5.51
N ALA A 9 -2.40 11.13 -5.03
CA ALA A 9 -2.43 10.80 -3.63
C ALA A 9 -1.15 11.27 -2.93
N GLU A 10 -1.31 11.99 -1.84
CA GLU A 10 -0.22 12.45 -0.99
C GLU A 10 0.42 11.26 -0.24
N ALA A 11 0.97 10.33 -1.02
CA ALA A 11 2.03 9.45 -0.59
C ALA A 11 3.30 10.08 -1.17
N ALA A 12 3.99 10.90 -0.38
CA ALA A 12 5.19 11.62 -0.72
C ALA A 12 5.11 12.29 -2.10
N ASP A 13 4.61 13.53 -2.17
CA ASP A 13 4.76 14.36 -3.35
C ASP A 13 6.23 14.33 -3.77
N LEU A 14 6.52 13.67 -4.89
CA LEU A 14 7.82 13.83 -5.53
C LEU A 14 7.99 15.32 -5.85
N PRO A 15 9.20 15.90 -5.64
CA PRO A 15 9.42 17.32 -5.77
C PRO A 15 8.93 17.82 -7.14
N SER A 16 8.08 18.82 -7.11
CA SER A 16 7.69 19.55 -8.31
C SER A 16 8.94 20.20 -8.90
N THR A 17 9.08 20.24 -10.22
CA THR A 17 10.23 20.78 -10.97
C THR A 17 10.40 22.31 -10.85
N HIS A 18 9.86 22.95 -9.83
CA HIS A 18 10.00 24.38 -9.56
C HIS A 18 10.91 24.59 -8.36
N GLY A 19 12.06 25.22 -8.60
CA GLY A 19 13.00 25.62 -7.56
C GLY A 19 12.36 26.52 -6.50
N PRO A 20 12.96 26.60 -5.29
CA PRO A 20 12.38 27.29 -4.15
C PRO A 20 12.27 28.79 -4.43
N GLN A 21 11.09 29.26 -4.83
CA GLN A 21 10.71 30.65 -4.68
C GLN A 21 10.08 30.81 -3.29
N GLN A 22 10.88 31.17 -2.30
CA GLN A 22 10.34 31.69 -1.03
C GLN A 22 9.55 32.98 -1.35
N SER A 23 8.23 32.83 -1.39
CA SER A 23 7.35 33.97 -1.59
C SER A 23 7.11 34.69 -0.25
N ALA A 24 6.90 36.03 -0.32
CA ALA A 24 6.50 36.84 0.85
C ALA A 24 5.21 36.32 1.54
N ALA A 25 4.47 35.42 0.92
CA ALA A 25 3.31 34.72 1.47
C ALA A 25 3.68 33.73 2.58
N GLU A 26 4.86 33.07 2.51
CA GLU A 26 5.30 32.10 3.52
C GLU A 26 5.53 32.72 4.90
N ALA A 27 6.06 33.93 4.98
CA ALA A 27 6.29 34.62 6.25
C ALA A 27 4.97 34.95 7.00
N ASN A 28 3.87 35.07 6.29
CA ASN A 28 2.58 35.47 6.87
C ASN A 28 1.74 34.26 7.33
N CYS A 29 1.90 33.10 6.75
CA CYS A 29 1.13 31.92 7.13
C CYS A 29 1.63 31.29 8.44
N LEU A 30 2.90 31.41 8.77
CA LEU A 30 3.48 30.95 10.04
C LEU A 30 3.34 31.99 11.17
N ALA A 31 2.77 33.16 10.91
CA ALA A 31 2.58 34.21 11.93
C ALA A 31 1.57 33.80 13.03
N SER A 32 0.67 32.87 12.74
CA SER A 32 -0.26 32.33 13.73
C SER A 32 -0.68 30.89 13.36
N LEU A 33 -1.05 30.13 14.37
CA LEU A 33 -1.61 28.78 14.18
C LEU A 33 -2.89 28.81 13.29
N TRP A 34 -3.69 29.86 13.39
CA TRP A 34 -4.89 30.03 12.59
C TRP A 34 -4.57 30.23 11.11
N ASN A 35 -3.59 31.06 10.78
CA ASN A 35 -3.15 31.29 9.40
C ASN A 35 -2.58 30.01 8.80
N TRP A 36 -1.73 29.32 9.56
CA TRP A 36 -1.15 28.03 9.15
C TRP A 36 -2.22 26.97 8.90
N TRP A 37 -3.24 26.88 9.78
CA TRP A 37 -4.31 25.91 9.65
C TRP A 37 -5.21 26.16 8.43
N ASN A 38 -5.40 27.40 8.04
CA ASN A 38 -6.19 27.80 6.87
C ASN A 38 -5.39 27.87 5.56
N ALA A 39 -4.10 27.61 5.58
CA ALA A 39 -3.27 27.44 4.39
C ALA A 39 -3.06 25.95 4.10
N SER A 40 -2.92 25.57 2.82
CA SER A 40 -2.57 24.18 2.48
C SER A 40 -1.14 23.84 2.90
N ALA A 41 -0.81 22.54 2.95
CA ALA A 41 0.56 22.12 3.24
C ALA A 41 1.55 22.57 2.16
N SER A 42 1.10 22.69 0.91
CA SER A 42 1.90 23.23 -0.20
C SER A 42 2.07 24.76 -0.16
N ASP A 43 1.06 25.49 0.32
CA ASP A 43 1.08 26.95 0.35
C ASP A 43 1.82 27.50 1.58
N CYS A 44 1.87 26.70 2.65
CA CYS A 44 2.55 27.04 3.90
C CYS A 44 3.32 25.82 4.45
N PRO A 45 4.39 25.40 3.78
CA PRO A 45 5.20 24.29 4.23
C PRO A 45 5.95 24.63 5.53
N LEU A 46 6.22 23.63 6.35
CA LEU A 46 7.10 23.78 7.53
C LEU A 46 8.56 23.64 7.10
N SER A 47 9.06 24.64 6.36
CA SER A 47 10.36 24.60 5.70
C SER A 47 11.38 25.51 6.38
N TYR A 48 12.61 25.04 6.49
CA TYR A 48 13.76 25.81 6.94
C TYR A 48 15.05 25.28 6.29
N ALA A 49 15.85 26.17 5.72
CA ALA A 49 17.16 25.86 5.15
C ALA A 49 17.18 24.67 4.17
N GLY A 50 16.20 24.62 3.24
CA GLY A 50 16.09 23.55 2.25
C GLY A 50 15.40 22.27 2.77
N PHE A 51 15.12 22.18 4.06
CA PHE A 51 14.40 21.05 4.66
C PHE A 51 12.94 21.39 4.93
N THR A 52 12.05 20.45 4.67
CA THR A 52 10.61 20.59 4.94
C THR A 52 10.15 19.43 5.82
N LEU A 53 9.61 19.74 6.99
CA LEU A 53 8.88 18.78 7.82
C LEU A 53 7.48 18.59 7.24
N TYR A 54 7.07 17.36 7.05
CA TYR A 54 5.73 17.01 6.58
C TYR A 54 5.19 15.78 7.29
N GLY A 55 3.89 15.58 7.19
CA GLY A 55 3.29 14.37 7.72
C GLY A 55 1.78 14.35 7.65
N THR A 56 1.25 13.21 8.03
CA THR A 56 -0.18 12.93 8.08
C THR A 56 -0.52 12.26 9.40
N LEU A 57 -1.64 12.65 9.97
CA LEU A 57 -2.30 11.98 11.09
C LEU A 57 -3.69 11.58 10.61
N ASP A 58 -3.98 10.27 10.57
CA ASP A 58 -5.26 9.75 10.15
C ASP A 58 -5.84 8.85 11.25
N VAL A 59 -6.95 9.26 11.82
CA VAL A 59 -7.63 8.57 12.92
C VAL A 59 -9.09 8.35 12.56
N GLY A 60 -9.54 7.12 12.69
CA GLY A 60 -10.91 6.73 12.39
C GLY A 60 -11.51 5.80 13.43
N TYR A 61 -12.78 5.49 13.22
CA TYR A 61 -13.53 4.50 13.96
C TYR A 61 -14.41 3.73 12.99
N GLY A 62 -14.30 2.42 13.02
CA GLY A 62 -14.97 1.56 12.07
C GLY A 62 -15.66 0.36 12.71
N TYR A 63 -16.46 -0.31 11.89
CA TYR A 63 -17.17 -1.52 12.27
C TYR A 63 -17.04 -2.56 11.17
N ASP A 64 -16.52 -3.74 11.52
CA ASP A 64 -16.53 -4.91 10.66
C ASP A 64 -17.67 -5.84 11.04
N THR A 65 -18.46 -6.27 10.07
CA THR A 65 -19.43 -7.38 10.29
C THR A 65 -18.71 -8.72 10.41
N ALA A 66 -17.51 -8.83 9.86
CA ALA A 66 -16.65 -9.99 9.89
C ALA A 66 -15.18 -9.58 10.11
N GLY A 67 -14.90 -9.04 11.30
CA GLY A 67 -13.57 -8.54 11.65
C GLY A 67 -12.61 -9.64 12.13
N VAL A 68 -11.34 -9.29 12.15
CA VAL A 68 -10.22 -10.11 12.63
C VAL A 68 -9.93 -9.79 14.10
N LYS A 69 -9.49 -10.76 14.87
CA LYS A 69 -9.02 -10.51 16.25
C LYS A 69 -7.70 -9.76 16.22
N PHE A 70 -7.53 -8.81 17.14
CA PHE A 70 -6.25 -8.13 17.33
C PHE A 70 -5.40 -8.87 18.36
N GLY A 71 -4.09 -8.94 18.09
CA GLY A 71 -3.11 -9.49 19.03
C GLY A 71 -2.58 -8.45 20.00
N LYS A 72 -1.65 -8.90 20.87
CA LYS A 72 -1.03 -8.05 21.89
C LYS A 72 -0.19 -6.88 21.35
N TRP A 73 0.25 -7.00 20.10
CA TRP A 73 1.13 -6.01 19.45
C TRP A 73 0.34 -4.93 18.71
N TYR A 74 -0.92 -5.21 18.39
CA TYR A 74 -1.80 -4.32 17.67
C TYR A 74 -3.18 -4.37 18.34
N ASP A 75 -3.41 -3.46 19.23
CA ASP A 75 -4.61 -3.40 20.05
C ASP A 75 -5.76 -2.63 19.41
N LYS A 76 -5.50 -1.98 18.28
CA LYS A 76 -6.43 -1.10 17.59
C LYS A 76 -6.32 -1.27 16.08
N GLY A 77 -7.42 -1.05 15.37
CA GLY A 77 -7.50 -1.09 13.92
C GLY A 77 -8.63 -1.97 13.42
N VAL A 78 -8.97 -1.76 12.17
CA VAL A 78 -10.01 -2.49 11.44
C VAL A 78 -9.37 -3.08 10.19
N PHE A 79 -9.69 -4.32 9.89
CA PHE A 79 -9.31 -4.93 8.62
C PHE A 79 -10.48 -4.86 7.67
N TYR A 80 -10.42 -3.92 6.80
CA TYR A 80 -11.47 -3.47 5.90
C TYR A 80 -11.97 -4.54 4.94
N THR A 81 -11.10 -5.48 4.53
CA THR A 81 -11.45 -6.58 3.62
C THR A 81 -11.77 -7.85 4.38
N ILE A 82 -12.63 -8.69 3.79
CA ILE A 82 -12.83 -10.04 4.30
C ILE A 82 -11.52 -10.85 4.25
N GLN A 83 -11.18 -11.49 5.36
CA GLN A 83 -9.96 -12.29 5.52
C GLN A 83 -10.32 -13.72 5.95
N LYS A 84 -9.40 -14.69 5.77
CA LYS A 84 -9.57 -16.05 6.27
C LYS A 84 -9.86 -16.10 7.77
N THR A 85 -9.18 -15.23 8.50
CA THR A 85 -9.25 -15.11 9.96
C THR A 85 -10.40 -14.23 10.46
N SER A 86 -11.27 -13.76 9.58
CA SER A 86 -12.47 -12.99 9.94
C SER A 86 -13.47 -13.85 10.66
N VAL A 87 -13.70 -13.59 11.95
CA VAL A 87 -14.50 -14.47 12.83
C VAL A 87 -15.86 -13.91 13.24
N GLY A 88 -16.02 -12.57 13.27
CA GLY A 88 -17.29 -11.99 13.69
C GLY A 88 -17.26 -10.48 13.85
N PRO A 89 -18.36 -9.86 14.28
CA PRO A 89 -18.51 -8.41 14.32
C PRO A 89 -17.53 -7.77 15.31
N ARG A 90 -17.04 -6.58 14.94
CA ARG A 90 -16.08 -5.83 15.74
C ARG A 90 -16.19 -4.34 15.50
N TRP A 91 -16.22 -3.59 16.56
CA TRP A 91 -15.94 -2.16 16.57
C TRP A 91 -14.48 -1.93 16.95
N ALA A 92 -13.81 -1.05 16.25
CA ALA A 92 -12.41 -0.73 16.56
C ALA A 92 -12.04 0.69 16.11
N TRP A 93 -11.03 1.26 16.78
CA TRP A 93 -10.31 2.38 16.21
C TRP A 93 -9.63 1.97 14.93
N SER A 94 -9.80 2.78 13.89
CA SER A 94 -9.27 2.53 12.56
C SER A 94 -8.14 3.53 12.28
N PRO A 95 -6.89 3.17 12.53
CA PRO A 95 -5.79 3.99 12.07
C PRO A 95 -5.71 3.92 10.54
N ASP A 96 -5.27 5.01 9.93
CA ASP A 96 -4.87 5.03 8.52
C ASP A 96 -5.99 4.64 7.53
N ALA A 97 -7.24 4.97 7.85
CA ALA A 97 -8.37 4.57 7.02
C ALA A 97 -8.39 5.27 5.65
N LEU A 98 -8.05 6.53 5.59
CA LEU A 98 -7.96 7.28 4.33
C LEU A 98 -6.54 7.29 3.77
N SER A 99 -5.53 7.49 4.65
CA SER A 99 -4.11 7.47 4.25
C SER A 99 -3.22 7.06 5.42
N ALA A 100 -2.02 6.55 5.15
CA ALA A 100 -1.08 6.20 6.21
C ALA A 100 -0.71 7.42 7.07
N SER A 101 -0.66 7.23 8.38
CA SER A 101 -0.11 8.22 9.31
C SER A 101 1.41 8.18 9.23
N THR A 102 2.00 9.29 8.78
CA THR A 102 3.44 9.40 8.54
C THR A 102 3.99 10.69 9.11
N VAL A 103 5.29 10.68 9.39
CA VAL A 103 6.10 11.85 9.65
C VAL A 103 7.39 11.74 8.88
N GLY A 104 7.78 12.81 8.19
CA GLY A 104 8.97 12.81 7.35
C GLY A 104 9.61 14.18 7.24
N VAL A 105 10.84 14.16 6.76
CA VAL A 105 11.60 15.34 6.36
C VAL A 105 12.02 15.14 4.93
N LYS A 106 11.70 16.08 4.06
CA LYS A 106 12.23 16.17 2.70
C LYS A 106 13.23 17.31 2.57
N MET A 107 14.16 17.16 1.63
CA MET A 107 15.20 18.13 1.32
C MET A 107 15.15 18.44 -0.17
N GLU A 108 15.23 19.71 -0.50
CA GLU A 108 15.37 20.22 -1.86
C GLU A 108 16.41 21.35 -1.83
N GLU A 109 17.56 21.11 -2.47
CA GLU A 109 18.67 22.06 -2.50
C GLU A 109 19.11 22.33 -3.93
N PRO A 110 19.07 23.58 -4.41
CA PRO A 110 19.57 23.93 -5.73
C PRO A 110 21.06 23.62 -5.89
N LEU A 111 21.39 22.99 -7.01
CA LEU A 111 22.75 22.75 -7.44
C LEU A 111 23.16 23.74 -8.58
N VAL A 112 23.94 23.28 -9.53
CA VAL A 112 24.34 24.06 -10.69
C VAL A 112 23.29 23.92 -11.82
N GLY A 113 22.93 25.04 -12.44
CA GLY A 113 21.95 25.07 -13.53
C GLY A 113 20.53 24.80 -13.05
N ASP A 114 19.87 23.86 -13.66
CA ASP A 114 18.52 23.42 -13.33
C ASP A 114 18.48 22.16 -12.42
N TRP A 115 19.65 21.73 -11.93
CA TRP A 115 19.76 20.57 -11.06
C TRP A 115 19.39 20.89 -9.61
N LEU A 116 18.64 19.97 -9.00
CA LEU A 116 18.29 19.97 -7.58
C LEU A 116 18.85 18.69 -6.93
N LEU A 117 19.41 18.81 -5.75
CA LEU A 117 19.62 17.70 -4.85
C LEU A 117 18.31 17.49 -4.09
N ILE A 118 17.82 16.27 -4.09
CA ILE A 118 16.55 15.92 -3.46
C ILE A 118 16.74 14.73 -2.53
N GLY A 119 15.98 14.70 -1.45
CA GLY A 119 15.98 13.56 -0.54
C GLY A 119 14.77 13.59 0.38
N ALA A 120 14.43 12.42 0.93
CA ALA A 120 13.42 12.32 1.96
C ALA A 120 13.70 11.14 2.88
N VAL A 121 13.28 11.28 4.12
CA VAL A 121 13.16 10.20 5.10
C VAL A 121 11.79 10.30 5.71
N GLU A 122 11.03 9.21 5.68
CA GLU A 122 9.68 9.14 6.21
C GLU A 122 9.48 7.87 7.04
N MET A 123 8.75 8.00 8.11
CA MET A 123 8.35 6.90 8.97
C MET A 123 6.82 6.86 9.09
N ALA A 124 6.24 5.69 8.92
CA ALA A 124 4.85 5.47 9.28
C ALA A 124 4.72 5.06 10.76
N TYR A 125 3.63 5.43 11.38
CA TYR A 125 3.38 5.17 12.80
C TYR A 125 1.89 4.92 13.06
N ASN A 126 1.59 4.14 14.09
CA ASN A 126 0.23 3.99 14.56
C ASN A 126 -0.16 5.24 15.38
N PRO A 127 -1.18 6.01 14.94
CA PRO A 127 -1.54 7.28 15.60
C PRO A 127 -2.11 7.11 17.01
N PHE A 128 -2.56 5.92 17.39
CA PHE A 128 -3.11 5.64 18.71
C PHE A 128 -2.08 5.21 19.75
N SER A 129 -0.99 4.59 19.33
CA SER A 129 0.08 4.12 20.21
C SER A 129 1.37 4.92 20.08
N LEU A 130 1.52 5.70 19.00
CA LEU A 130 2.75 6.40 18.57
C LEU A 130 3.94 5.46 18.37
N LEU A 131 3.68 4.16 18.23
CA LEU A 131 4.72 3.19 17.94
C LEU A 131 4.97 3.12 16.43
N PRO A 132 6.23 2.96 16.01
CA PRO A 132 6.53 2.62 14.64
C PRO A 132 5.78 1.34 14.25
N ASP A 133 5.17 1.35 13.08
CA ASP A 133 4.55 0.15 12.54
C ASP A 133 5.62 -0.70 11.86
N ASN A 134 6.25 -1.61 12.61
CA ASN A 134 7.40 -2.37 12.14
C ASN A 134 7.37 -3.85 12.53
N GLY A 135 8.00 -4.66 11.68
CA GLY A 135 8.23 -6.08 11.87
C GLY A 135 7.06 -6.99 11.51
N PRO A 136 7.33 -8.21 11.10
CA PRO A 136 6.31 -9.21 10.75
C PRO A 136 5.77 -9.92 12.00
N LYS A 137 5.16 -9.19 12.91
CA LYS A 137 4.68 -9.68 14.21
C LYS A 137 3.57 -10.71 14.06
N SER A 138 2.66 -10.52 13.07
CA SER A 138 1.60 -11.49 12.77
C SER A 138 2.17 -12.82 12.31
N LEU A 139 3.24 -12.82 11.50
CA LEU A 139 3.93 -14.05 11.12
C LEU A 139 4.48 -14.81 12.30
N VAL A 140 5.10 -14.11 13.23
CA VAL A 140 5.67 -14.72 14.46
C VAL A 140 4.58 -15.26 15.36
N ASP A 141 3.54 -14.45 15.64
CA ASP A 141 2.50 -14.81 16.59
C ASP A 141 1.52 -15.86 16.05
N ASN A 142 1.29 -15.90 14.73
CA ASN A 142 0.31 -16.76 14.09
C ASN A 142 0.88 -18.08 13.59
N ASN A 143 2.21 -18.25 13.61
CA ASN A 143 2.85 -19.46 13.15
C ASN A 143 2.32 -20.69 13.92
N LEU A 144 1.93 -21.73 13.17
CA LEU A 144 1.35 -22.97 13.68
C LEU A 144 0.00 -22.82 14.40
N ASN A 145 -0.55 -21.63 14.54
CA ASN A 145 -1.87 -21.42 15.11
C ASN A 145 -2.97 -21.72 14.07
N PRO A 146 -4.05 -22.38 14.44
CA PRO A 146 -5.19 -22.52 13.56
C PRO A 146 -5.82 -21.14 13.26
N PRO A 147 -6.43 -20.92 12.09
CA PRO A 147 -6.95 -19.61 11.68
C PRO A 147 -7.88 -18.94 12.68
N SER A 148 -8.68 -19.72 13.44
CA SER A 148 -9.58 -19.20 14.48
C SER A 148 -8.86 -18.57 15.68
N GLN A 149 -7.58 -18.87 15.85
CA GLN A 149 -6.73 -18.36 16.93
C GLN A 149 -5.72 -17.31 16.44
N GLN A 150 -5.60 -17.14 15.14
CA GLN A 150 -4.71 -16.12 14.57
C GLN A 150 -5.24 -14.72 14.84
N THR A 151 -4.30 -13.80 15.02
CA THR A 151 -4.58 -12.40 15.35
C THR A 151 -3.84 -11.48 14.37
N ALA A 152 -4.37 -10.30 14.18
CA ALA A 152 -3.66 -9.22 13.51
C ALA A 152 -2.75 -8.49 14.49
N ASN A 153 -1.59 -8.09 14.03
CA ASN A 153 -0.64 -7.27 14.76
C ASN A 153 -0.13 -6.15 13.84
N GLY A 154 0.43 -5.10 14.40
CA GLY A 154 1.08 -4.06 13.61
C GLY A 154 2.30 -4.64 12.88
N ASP A 155 2.13 -4.94 11.60
CA ASP A 155 3.16 -5.54 10.77
C ASP A 155 3.75 -4.53 9.80
N SER A 156 5.02 -4.72 9.49
CA SER A 156 5.71 -4.07 8.39
C SER A 156 6.66 -5.06 7.74
N SER A 157 7.31 -4.67 6.66
CA SER A 157 8.28 -5.50 5.96
C SER A 157 9.53 -5.82 6.80
N ARG A 158 9.74 -5.16 7.94
CA ARG A 158 10.97 -5.28 8.70
C ARG A 158 10.77 -5.26 10.19
N ALA A 159 11.39 -6.22 10.89
CA ALA A 159 11.40 -6.28 12.34
C ALA A 159 12.40 -5.27 12.94
N GLY A 160 11.96 -4.55 13.97
CA GLY A 160 12.83 -3.69 14.76
C GLY A 160 13.37 -2.45 14.07
N GLN A 161 12.88 -2.11 12.90
CA GLN A 161 13.36 -0.96 12.12
C GLN A 161 12.49 0.27 12.27
N TRP A 162 13.11 1.40 12.10
CA TRP A 162 12.47 2.71 12.20
C TRP A 162 11.84 3.17 10.88
N ASP A 163 12.28 2.60 9.77
CA ASP A 163 12.03 3.03 8.40
C ASP A 163 10.96 2.16 7.70
N ASN A 164 9.75 2.17 8.13
CA ASN A 164 8.73 1.37 7.44
C ASN A 164 8.06 2.08 6.25
N SER A 165 8.51 3.28 5.87
CA SER A 165 7.98 4.01 4.73
C SER A 165 9.03 4.22 3.63
N LEU A 166 9.67 5.35 3.54
CA LEU A 166 10.64 5.63 2.49
C LEU A 166 11.89 6.32 3.02
N GLY A 167 12.97 6.21 2.23
CA GLY A 167 14.22 6.89 2.52
C GLY A 167 15.10 6.89 1.28
N PHE A 168 15.31 8.06 0.67
CA PHE A 168 16.06 8.18 -0.57
C PHE A 168 16.87 9.49 -0.65
N LEU A 169 17.86 9.47 -1.54
CA LEU A 169 18.60 10.62 -2.01
C LEU A 169 18.65 10.58 -3.53
N GLY A 170 18.69 11.74 -4.18
CA GLY A 170 18.75 11.80 -5.62
C GLY A 170 19.00 13.17 -6.18
N VAL A 171 19.00 13.25 -7.50
CA VAL A 171 19.13 14.49 -8.26
C VAL A 171 17.97 14.60 -9.25
N SER A 172 17.51 15.82 -9.45
CA SER A 172 16.41 16.13 -10.37
C SER A 172 16.79 17.29 -11.29
N SER A 173 16.38 17.18 -12.54
CA SER A 173 16.50 18.24 -13.55
C SER A 173 15.21 18.27 -14.36
N ALA A 174 14.74 19.48 -14.68
CA ALA A 174 13.56 19.65 -15.54
C ALA A 174 13.76 19.12 -16.97
N ILE A 175 15.01 19.02 -17.42
CA ILE A 175 15.38 18.58 -18.78
C ILE A 175 15.73 17.09 -18.80
N TYR A 176 16.52 16.64 -17.81
CA TYR A 176 17.10 15.30 -17.81
C TYR A 176 16.37 14.31 -16.89
N GLY A 177 15.31 14.74 -16.23
CA GLY A 177 14.52 13.90 -15.34
C GLY A 177 15.14 13.75 -13.95
N THR A 178 14.66 12.76 -13.22
CA THR A 178 14.96 12.54 -11.81
C THR A 178 15.58 11.16 -11.60
N LEU A 179 16.72 11.10 -10.93
CA LEU A 179 17.36 9.85 -10.50
C LEU A 179 17.39 9.80 -8.98
N THR A 180 16.82 8.76 -8.39
CA THR A 180 16.79 8.55 -6.93
C THR A 180 17.31 7.18 -6.57
N GLY A 181 17.99 7.09 -5.43
CA GLY A 181 18.46 5.82 -4.86
C GLY A 181 18.10 5.70 -3.39
N GLY A 182 17.69 4.50 -2.96
CA GLY A 182 17.33 4.22 -1.58
C GLY A 182 16.16 3.24 -1.42
N ARG A 183 15.36 3.44 -0.36
CA ARG A 183 14.08 2.75 -0.19
C ARG A 183 12.99 3.58 -0.85
N LEU A 184 12.43 3.04 -1.90
CA LEU A 184 11.52 3.74 -2.82
C LEU A 184 10.14 3.07 -2.85
N ILE A 185 9.13 3.82 -3.28
CA ILE A 185 7.82 3.26 -3.62
C ILE A 185 7.92 2.57 -4.99
N SER A 186 7.27 1.42 -5.13
CA SER A 186 7.20 0.73 -6.42
C SER A 186 6.35 1.52 -7.43
N LEU A 187 6.76 1.52 -8.69
CA LEU A 187 6.01 2.22 -9.78
C LEU A 187 4.60 1.66 -9.93
N SER A 188 4.44 0.36 -9.77
CA SER A 188 3.14 -0.30 -9.84
C SER A 188 2.20 0.13 -8.73
N ASN A 189 2.70 0.32 -7.49
CA ASN A 189 1.88 0.83 -6.40
C ASN A 189 1.47 2.29 -6.64
N GLU A 190 2.39 3.13 -7.10
CA GLU A 190 2.08 4.53 -7.42
C GLU A 190 0.98 4.65 -8.48
N VAL A 191 1.08 3.85 -9.55
CA VAL A 191 0.05 3.84 -10.61
C VAL A 191 -1.27 3.30 -10.07
N ALA A 192 -1.27 2.19 -9.31
CA ALA A 192 -2.49 1.64 -8.74
C ALA A 192 -3.22 2.68 -7.88
N VAL A 193 -2.51 3.37 -7.00
CA VAL A 193 -3.07 4.41 -6.13
C VAL A 193 -3.53 5.63 -6.94
N ALA A 194 -2.76 6.08 -7.92
CA ALA A 194 -3.12 7.26 -8.74
C ALA A 194 -4.40 7.07 -9.57
N TYR A 195 -4.76 5.82 -9.84
CA TYR A 195 -5.95 5.46 -10.62
C TYR A 195 -7.02 4.73 -9.80
N ASP A 196 -6.95 4.80 -8.48
CA ASP A 196 -7.99 4.35 -7.58
C ASP A 196 -8.98 5.49 -7.30
N PRO A 197 -10.29 5.32 -7.56
CA PRO A 197 -11.26 6.39 -7.38
C PRO A 197 -11.43 6.83 -5.92
N THR A 198 -11.14 5.97 -4.95
CA THR A 198 -11.25 6.28 -3.53
C THR A 198 -9.96 6.80 -2.92
N LEU A 199 -8.81 6.52 -3.53
CA LEU A 199 -7.47 6.94 -3.06
C LEU A 199 -7.26 6.62 -1.58
N SER A 200 -7.70 5.45 -1.11
CA SER A 200 -7.75 5.18 0.32
C SER A 200 -7.40 3.74 0.68
N ASN A 201 -7.09 3.52 1.94
CA ASN A 201 -6.86 2.18 2.49
C ASN A 201 -8.18 1.46 2.82
N ALA A 202 -9.09 2.14 3.54
CA ALA A 202 -10.33 1.52 4.05
C ALA A 202 -11.41 1.31 2.99
N PHE A 203 -11.40 2.11 1.94
CA PHE A 203 -12.49 2.12 0.94
C PHE A 203 -12.02 1.63 -0.43
N SER A 204 -10.90 0.93 -0.49
CA SER A 204 -10.35 0.39 -1.74
C SER A 204 -9.86 -1.04 -1.56
N LEU A 205 -10.37 -1.95 -2.39
CA LEU A 205 -9.77 -3.28 -2.51
C LEU A 205 -8.36 -3.18 -3.10
N ILE A 206 -8.14 -2.26 -4.03
CA ILE A 206 -6.86 -2.04 -4.69
C ILE A 206 -5.85 -1.46 -3.69
N GLY A 207 -6.24 -0.49 -2.87
CA GLY A 207 -5.42 0.07 -1.80
C GLY A 207 -5.03 -0.97 -0.74
N ASN A 208 -5.96 -1.86 -0.37
CA ASN A 208 -5.70 -2.92 0.61
C ASN A 208 -4.95 -4.12 0.05
N SER A 209 -5.21 -4.48 -1.20
CA SER A 209 -4.62 -5.66 -1.84
C SER A 209 -3.49 -5.29 -2.79
N GLY A 210 -3.36 -4.00 -3.08
CA GLY A 210 -2.50 -3.50 -4.14
C GLY A 210 -2.87 -4.09 -5.51
N PRO A 211 -2.07 -3.84 -6.54
CA PRO A 211 -2.19 -4.54 -7.82
C PRO A 211 -1.77 -6.01 -7.71
N PHE A 212 -1.47 -6.48 -6.51
CA PHE A 212 -0.90 -7.78 -6.21
C PHE A 212 -1.89 -8.70 -5.54
N PRO A 213 -1.64 -10.01 -5.63
CA PRO A 213 -2.42 -10.99 -4.90
C PRO A 213 -2.42 -10.68 -3.42
N ARG A 214 -3.53 -10.95 -2.76
CA ARG A 214 -3.87 -10.73 -1.34
C ARG A 214 -2.92 -11.30 -0.30
N TYR A 215 -1.67 -11.56 -0.60
CA TYR A 215 -0.80 -12.35 0.25
C TYR A 215 0.19 -11.52 1.07
N GLY A 216 -0.16 -10.23 1.30
CA GLY A 216 0.58 -9.41 2.22
C GLY A 216 2.07 -9.35 1.93
N TYR A 217 2.42 -8.85 0.76
CA TYR A 217 3.80 -8.61 0.39
C TYR A 217 4.14 -7.13 0.58
N PRO A 218 4.38 -6.68 1.80
CA PRO A 218 4.66 -5.26 2.05
C PRO A 218 5.88 -4.76 1.28
N GLU A 219 6.82 -5.64 0.98
CA GLU A 219 8.00 -5.31 0.18
C GLU A 219 7.67 -4.98 -1.28
N LEU A 220 6.53 -5.44 -1.79
CA LEU A 220 6.10 -5.12 -3.14
C LEU A 220 5.59 -3.69 -3.28
N VAL A 221 5.24 -3.04 -2.19
CA VAL A 221 4.88 -1.62 -2.13
C VAL A 221 6.12 -0.75 -2.00
N ARG A 222 7.16 -1.26 -1.37
CA ARG A 222 8.43 -0.56 -1.10
C ARG A 222 9.60 -1.41 -1.57
N VAL A 223 10.47 -0.80 -2.36
CA VAL A 223 11.68 -1.45 -2.91
C VAL A 223 12.89 -0.95 -2.15
N ASN A 224 13.59 -1.90 -1.50
CA ASN A 224 14.83 -1.60 -0.79
C ASN A 224 16.01 -1.55 -1.74
N THR A 225 17.01 -0.72 -1.45
CA THR A 225 18.19 -0.57 -2.31
C THR A 225 17.82 -0.31 -3.78
N GLY A 226 16.72 0.41 -3.98
CA GLY A 226 16.21 0.75 -5.31
C GLY A 226 17.01 1.86 -5.96
N LEU A 227 17.16 1.80 -7.27
CA LEU A 227 17.54 2.90 -8.14
C LEU A 227 16.38 3.16 -9.08
N GLN A 228 15.88 4.39 -9.11
CA GLN A 228 14.73 4.77 -9.93
C GLN A 228 15.08 5.97 -10.79
N TYR A 229 14.74 5.90 -12.06
CA TYR A 229 14.82 7.02 -12.99
C TYR A 229 13.44 7.36 -13.54
N ARG A 230 13.14 8.66 -13.62
CA ARG A 230 11.89 9.20 -14.18
C ARG A 230 12.19 10.32 -15.14
N LEU A 231 11.47 10.35 -16.25
CA LEU A 231 11.52 11.43 -17.22
C LEU A 231 10.11 11.77 -17.69
N GLU A 232 9.79 13.06 -17.65
CA GLU A 232 8.58 13.61 -18.26
C GLU A 232 8.97 14.48 -19.45
N TYR A 233 8.36 14.22 -20.59
CA TYR A 233 8.59 15.00 -21.81
C TYR A 233 7.27 15.30 -22.51
N GLY A 234 6.88 16.56 -22.48
CA GLY A 234 5.60 17.01 -23.00
C GLY A 234 4.43 16.32 -22.26
N ASN A 235 3.66 15.54 -23.02
CA ASN A 235 2.53 14.80 -22.48
C ASN A 235 2.88 13.37 -22.02
N TYR A 236 4.12 12.94 -22.22
CA TYR A 236 4.56 11.58 -21.97
C TYR A 236 5.41 11.49 -20.73
N ARG A 237 5.36 10.36 -20.05
CA ARG A 237 6.22 10.00 -18.92
C ARG A 237 6.73 8.59 -19.05
N VAL A 238 7.97 8.39 -18.67
CA VAL A 238 8.60 7.09 -18.57
C VAL A 238 9.32 6.98 -17.24
N ALA A 239 9.32 5.78 -16.66
CA ALA A 239 10.11 5.51 -15.46
C ALA A 239 10.65 4.09 -15.49
N GLY A 240 11.77 3.88 -14.81
CA GLY A 240 12.34 2.58 -14.56
C GLY A 240 12.82 2.48 -13.12
N LEU A 241 12.63 1.32 -12.51
CA LEU A 241 13.11 1.01 -11.18
C LEU A 241 13.83 -0.33 -11.19
N ALA A 242 15.00 -0.38 -10.57
CA ALA A 242 15.76 -1.59 -10.39
C ALA A 242 16.23 -1.69 -8.94
N GLN A 243 16.05 -2.83 -8.32
CA GLN A 243 16.67 -3.15 -7.04
C GLN A 243 18.14 -3.49 -7.26
N ILE A 244 19.04 -2.78 -6.57
CA ILE A 244 20.49 -2.98 -6.63
C ILE A 244 20.93 -3.73 -5.39
N GLY A 245 21.53 -4.91 -5.58
CA GLY A 245 21.98 -5.75 -4.48
C GLY A 245 20.87 -6.58 -3.87
N ASN A 246 21.18 -7.18 -2.74
CA ASN A 246 20.28 -8.07 -2.03
C ASN A 246 19.34 -7.29 -1.12
N GLY A 247 18.06 -7.26 -1.43
CA GLY A 247 17.00 -6.66 -0.62
C GLY A 247 16.79 -7.32 0.74
N TYR A 248 17.45 -8.45 0.97
CA TYR A 248 17.35 -9.24 2.20
C TYR A 248 18.26 -8.81 3.35
N ALA A 249 18.94 -7.69 3.24
CA ALA A 249 19.90 -7.27 4.29
C ALA A 249 19.33 -7.39 5.72
N LEU A 250 18.01 -7.52 5.85
CA LEU A 250 17.30 -7.59 7.14
C LEU A 250 16.23 -8.69 7.18
N GLY A 251 16.33 -9.70 6.34
CA GLY A 251 15.56 -10.92 6.48
C GLY A 251 14.27 -11.02 5.68
N ASN A 252 13.79 -9.96 5.06
CA ASN A 252 12.64 -9.99 4.18
C ASN A 252 12.80 -9.01 3.01
N GLY A 253 12.17 -9.31 1.89
CA GLY A 253 12.30 -8.56 0.64
C GLY A 253 12.48 -9.50 -0.56
N SER A 254 12.68 -8.94 -1.75
CA SER A 254 12.97 -9.72 -2.95
C SER A 254 14.46 -9.79 -3.25
N MET A 255 14.87 -10.84 -3.95
CA MET A 255 16.26 -11.01 -4.44
C MET A 255 16.60 -10.09 -5.61
N GLY A 256 15.63 -9.53 -6.25
CA GLY A 256 15.74 -8.57 -7.34
C GLY A 256 14.37 -8.16 -7.79
N GLU A 257 14.20 -6.86 -7.98
CA GLU A 257 12.95 -6.26 -8.42
C GLU A 257 13.22 -5.27 -9.52
N TYR A 258 12.43 -5.34 -10.59
CA TYR A 258 12.58 -4.52 -11.78
C TYR A 258 11.22 -4.06 -12.26
N GLU A 259 11.08 -2.76 -12.50
CA GLU A 259 9.85 -2.19 -13.03
C GLU A 259 10.14 -1.23 -14.18
N ALA A 260 9.20 -1.15 -15.12
CA ALA A 260 9.21 -0.15 -16.18
C ALA A 260 7.79 0.40 -16.36
N GLN A 261 7.69 1.72 -16.49
CA GLN A 261 6.43 2.45 -16.66
C GLN A 261 6.49 3.29 -17.91
N ILE A 262 5.36 3.35 -18.61
CA ILE A 262 5.07 4.34 -19.64
C ILE A 262 3.68 4.93 -19.39
N GLY A 263 3.55 6.23 -19.57
CA GLY A 263 2.27 6.90 -19.42
C GLY A 263 2.16 8.16 -20.25
N ALA A 264 0.94 8.67 -20.34
CA ALA A 264 0.65 9.91 -21.04
C ALA A 264 -0.57 10.64 -20.46
N THR A 265 -0.58 11.98 -20.63
CA THR A 265 -1.72 12.82 -20.25
C THR A 265 -2.08 13.75 -21.41
N PHE A 266 -3.32 13.70 -21.86
CA PHE A 266 -3.86 14.55 -22.93
C PHE A 266 -5.17 15.18 -22.46
N GLY A 267 -5.14 16.47 -22.16
CA GLY A 267 -6.32 17.18 -21.62
C GLY A 267 -6.79 16.54 -20.30
N GLY A 268 -8.03 16.08 -20.26
CA GLY A 268 -8.59 15.38 -19.08
C GLY A 268 -8.24 13.89 -18.99
N PHE A 269 -7.68 13.29 -20.04
CA PHE A 269 -7.34 11.87 -20.07
C PHE A 269 -5.91 11.63 -19.61
N SER A 270 -5.72 10.65 -18.71
CA SER A 270 -4.40 10.17 -18.28
C SER A 270 -4.41 8.65 -18.24
N ALA A 271 -3.32 8.02 -18.67
CA ALA A 271 -3.15 6.58 -18.62
C ALA A 271 -1.69 6.19 -18.36
N ASP A 272 -1.51 5.07 -17.66
CA ASP A 272 -0.23 4.45 -17.40
C ASP A 272 -0.27 2.94 -17.60
N ALA A 273 0.86 2.39 -18.00
CA ALA A 273 1.13 0.96 -18.00
C ALA A 273 2.44 0.69 -17.28
N VAL A 274 2.45 -0.36 -16.45
CA VAL A 274 3.64 -0.82 -15.70
C VAL A 274 3.82 -2.31 -15.92
N VAL A 275 5.06 -2.72 -16.15
CA VAL A 275 5.49 -4.11 -16.06
C VAL A 275 6.43 -4.26 -14.88
N ARG A 276 6.32 -5.37 -14.16
CA ARG A 276 7.12 -5.66 -12.99
C ARG A 276 7.54 -7.12 -12.94
N TYR A 277 8.74 -7.35 -12.45
CA TYR A 277 9.23 -8.66 -12.07
C TYR A 277 9.94 -8.57 -10.71
N ALA A 278 9.54 -9.43 -9.77
CA ALA A 278 10.23 -9.61 -8.49
C ALA A 278 10.68 -11.08 -8.37
N LYS A 279 11.99 -11.28 -8.30
CA LYS A 279 12.60 -12.60 -8.10
C LYS A 279 12.59 -12.94 -6.63
N ASP A 280 12.17 -14.15 -6.28
CA ASP A 280 12.17 -14.66 -4.91
C ASP A 280 11.55 -13.65 -3.92
N ALA A 281 10.37 -13.13 -4.32
CA ALA A 281 9.70 -12.09 -3.58
C ALA A 281 9.33 -12.57 -2.17
N VAL A 282 9.50 -11.68 -1.19
CA VAL A 282 9.25 -11.91 0.23
C VAL A 282 9.97 -13.16 0.74
N SER A 283 11.27 -13.04 0.92
CA SER A 283 12.05 -14.02 1.67
C SER A 283 12.03 -13.67 3.15
N LEU A 284 11.42 -14.53 3.93
CA LEU A 284 11.40 -14.43 5.38
C LEU A 284 12.52 -15.28 5.94
N GLN A 285 13.41 -14.65 6.73
CA GLN A 285 14.52 -15.32 7.40
C GLN A 285 14.22 -15.47 8.90
N THR A 286 15.02 -16.32 9.58
CA THR A 286 15.00 -16.41 11.02
C THR A 286 15.42 -15.09 11.63
N PHE A 287 14.57 -14.53 12.46
CA PHE A 287 14.92 -13.37 13.26
C PHE A 287 15.83 -13.79 14.43
N SER A 288 16.81 -12.96 14.76
CA SER A 288 17.56 -13.12 16.00
C SER A 288 16.65 -12.82 17.21
N GLY A 289 17.01 -13.29 18.39
CA GLY A 289 16.24 -13.00 19.60
C GLY A 289 16.07 -11.49 19.89
N SER A 290 17.01 -10.66 19.41
CA SER A 290 16.95 -9.19 19.51
C SER A 290 15.97 -8.56 18.54
N ASP A 291 15.64 -9.23 17.43
CA ASP A 291 14.74 -8.72 16.41
C ASP A 291 13.27 -9.09 16.69
N LEU A 292 13.07 -10.02 17.62
CA LEU A 292 11.75 -10.47 18.01
C LEU A 292 11.16 -9.59 19.10
N PRO A 293 9.86 -9.29 19.06
CA PRO A 293 9.19 -8.63 20.17
C PRO A 293 9.37 -9.40 21.48
N ALA A 294 9.53 -8.69 22.59
CA ALA A 294 9.68 -9.31 23.90
C ALA A 294 8.54 -10.28 24.20
N GLY A 295 8.88 -11.50 24.61
CA GLY A 295 7.92 -12.56 24.89
C GLY A 295 7.47 -13.37 23.68
N SER A 296 8.06 -13.17 22.50
CA SER A 296 7.86 -14.06 21.35
C SER A 296 8.55 -15.41 21.57
N ASN A 297 7.93 -16.47 21.04
CA ASN A 297 8.57 -17.79 21.05
C ASN A 297 9.49 -17.93 19.82
N PRO A 298 10.82 -18.10 19.99
CA PRO A 298 11.74 -18.29 18.87
C PRO A 298 11.37 -19.48 17.97
N ALA A 299 10.73 -20.51 18.52
CA ALA A 299 10.27 -21.67 17.75
C ALA A 299 9.11 -21.36 16.79
N SER A 300 8.49 -20.19 16.92
CA SER A 300 7.41 -19.74 16.01
C SER A 300 7.86 -18.83 14.88
N VAL A 301 9.16 -18.73 14.61
CA VAL A 301 9.69 -17.91 13.53
C VAL A 301 9.54 -18.62 12.19
N LEU A 302 8.86 -17.99 11.26
CA LEU A 302 8.72 -18.46 9.88
C LEU A 302 9.96 -18.14 9.06
N GLN A 303 10.36 -19.12 8.23
CA GLN A 303 11.30 -18.94 7.14
C GLN A 303 10.62 -19.38 5.85
N ALA A 304 10.50 -18.50 4.88
CA ALA A 304 9.91 -18.84 3.59
C ALA A 304 10.36 -17.87 2.50
N THR A 305 10.56 -18.39 1.29
CA THR A 305 10.56 -17.61 0.06
C THR A 305 9.25 -17.90 -0.66
N LEU A 306 8.48 -16.88 -0.99
CA LEU A 306 7.10 -17.07 -1.40
C LEU A 306 6.97 -17.35 -2.88
N ALA A 307 7.48 -16.48 -3.76
CA ALA A 307 7.28 -16.65 -5.20
C ALA A 307 8.24 -15.80 -6.04
N ASN A 308 8.39 -16.19 -7.29
CA ASN A 308 8.74 -15.28 -8.38
C ASN A 308 7.46 -14.64 -8.90
N ILE A 309 7.38 -13.30 -8.88
CA ILE A 309 6.15 -12.56 -9.24
C ILE A 309 6.40 -11.73 -10.49
N ALA A 310 5.56 -11.93 -11.51
CA ALA A 310 5.50 -11.07 -12.70
C ALA A 310 4.14 -10.39 -12.77
N THR A 311 4.14 -9.06 -12.93
CA THR A 311 2.91 -8.26 -12.97
C THR A 311 2.89 -7.35 -14.19
N PHE A 312 1.71 -7.22 -14.79
CA PHE A 312 1.38 -6.20 -15.76
C PHE A 312 0.17 -5.42 -15.24
N LEU A 313 0.28 -4.11 -15.20
CA LEU A 313 -0.77 -3.19 -14.79
C LEU A 313 -1.01 -2.16 -15.87
N VAL A 314 -2.27 -1.87 -16.18
CA VAL A 314 -2.68 -0.74 -17.00
C VAL A 314 -3.86 -0.06 -16.32
N ALA A 315 -3.81 1.27 -16.26
CA ALA A 315 -4.88 2.06 -15.66
C ALA A 315 -5.03 3.40 -16.37
N ALA A 316 -6.25 3.94 -16.32
CA ALA A 316 -6.59 5.21 -16.91
C ALA A 316 -7.63 5.96 -16.08
N ARG A 317 -7.61 7.28 -16.21
CA ARG A 317 -8.67 8.15 -15.69
C ARG A 317 -9.02 9.21 -16.73
N TYR A 318 -10.27 9.66 -16.64
CA TYR A 318 -10.76 10.78 -17.43
C TYR A 318 -11.45 11.81 -16.54
N LYS A 319 -10.92 13.02 -16.52
CA LYS A 319 -11.48 14.15 -15.80
C LYS A 319 -12.36 14.99 -16.75
N TRP A 320 -13.62 15.13 -16.38
CA TRP A 320 -14.59 15.92 -17.11
C TRP A 320 -15.42 16.77 -16.15
N ASP A 321 -15.18 18.08 -16.17
CA ASP A 321 -15.79 19.04 -15.24
C ASP A 321 -15.57 18.60 -13.78
N LYS A 322 -16.64 18.27 -13.05
CA LYS A 322 -16.63 17.81 -11.67
C LYS A 322 -16.46 16.29 -11.51
N TRP A 323 -16.44 15.55 -12.62
CA TRP A 323 -16.32 14.11 -12.63
C TRP A 323 -14.90 13.67 -12.92
N GLU A 324 -14.47 12.66 -12.19
CA GLU A 324 -13.30 11.86 -12.55
C GLU A 324 -13.72 10.40 -12.63
N ILE A 325 -13.50 9.75 -13.77
CA ILE A 325 -13.84 8.35 -14.03
C ILE A 325 -12.56 7.57 -14.12
N TYR A 326 -12.51 6.41 -13.48
CA TYR A 326 -11.33 5.59 -13.34
C TYR A 326 -11.56 4.16 -13.82
N GLY A 327 -10.51 3.51 -14.29
CA GLY A 327 -10.53 2.10 -14.59
C GLY A 327 -9.12 1.55 -14.70
N GLY A 328 -8.96 0.29 -14.32
CA GLY A 328 -7.68 -0.38 -14.40
C GLY A 328 -7.80 -1.89 -14.43
N TYR A 329 -6.69 -2.51 -14.81
CA TYR A 329 -6.54 -3.95 -14.89
C TYR A 329 -5.13 -4.35 -14.46
N THR A 330 -5.05 -5.42 -13.68
CA THR A 330 -3.78 -6.06 -13.32
C THR A 330 -3.83 -7.54 -13.64
N TYR A 331 -2.76 -8.01 -14.26
CA TYR A 331 -2.41 -9.41 -14.39
C TYR A 331 -1.21 -9.68 -13.47
N ALA A 332 -1.32 -10.65 -12.56
CA ALA A 332 -0.21 -11.11 -11.75
C ALA A 332 -0.03 -12.62 -11.88
N ARG A 333 1.22 -13.03 -12.04
CA ARG A 333 1.63 -14.44 -12.12
C ARG A 333 2.64 -14.72 -11.01
N LEU A 334 2.31 -15.68 -10.15
CA LEU A 334 3.19 -16.21 -9.13
C LEU A 334 3.69 -17.58 -9.60
N ALA A 335 5.00 -17.77 -9.56
CA ALA A 335 5.68 -19.03 -9.88
C ALA A 335 6.50 -19.48 -8.68
N ASN A 336 6.88 -20.74 -8.66
CA ASN A 336 7.77 -21.25 -7.63
C ASN A 336 9.03 -20.39 -7.51
N PRO A 337 9.48 -20.10 -6.28
CA PRO A 337 10.71 -19.34 -6.07
C PRO A 337 11.92 -20.07 -6.68
N SER A 338 12.90 -19.30 -7.15
CA SER A 338 14.16 -19.85 -7.69
C SER A 338 15.04 -20.40 -6.57
N GLU A 339 15.01 -19.74 -5.40
CA GLU A 339 15.79 -20.10 -4.23
C GLU A 339 14.84 -20.24 -3.03
N ALA A 340 14.21 -21.41 -2.92
CA ALA A 340 13.38 -21.73 -1.76
C ALA A 340 14.26 -21.96 -0.52
N PHE A 341 13.84 -21.47 0.63
CA PHE A 341 14.52 -21.82 1.88
C PHE A 341 14.39 -23.32 2.16
N PRO A 342 15.49 -24.02 2.47
CA PRO A 342 15.47 -25.46 2.69
C PRO A 342 14.51 -25.92 3.79
N ASN A 343 14.28 -25.05 4.79
CA ASN A 343 13.37 -25.28 5.92
C ASN A 343 12.12 -24.40 5.84
N GLY A 344 11.88 -23.72 4.72
CA GLY A 344 10.69 -22.92 4.52
C GLY A 344 9.44 -23.77 4.35
N PHE A 345 8.28 -23.17 4.48
CA PHE A 345 7.03 -23.86 4.27
C PHE A 345 6.85 -24.18 2.79
N ALA A 346 6.84 -25.46 2.46
CA ALA A 346 6.42 -25.90 1.13
C ALA A 346 4.94 -25.57 0.88
N THR A 347 4.12 -25.66 1.95
CA THR A 347 2.70 -25.27 1.95
C THR A 347 2.34 -24.75 3.34
N ILE A 348 1.61 -23.65 3.39
CA ILE A 348 1.02 -23.14 4.61
C ILE A 348 -0.41 -23.71 4.66
N ALA A 349 -0.61 -24.79 5.40
CA ALA A 349 -1.84 -25.57 5.35
C ALA A 349 -3.09 -24.80 5.81
N ALA A 350 -2.93 -23.76 6.63
CA ALA A 350 -4.04 -23.00 7.20
C ALA A 350 -4.06 -21.52 6.74
N GLY A 351 -3.07 -21.08 5.98
CA GLY A 351 -2.80 -19.67 5.76
C GLY A 351 -2.20 -19.01 7.00
N ILE A 352 -1.42 -17.97 6.78
CA ILE A 352 -0.94 -17.09 7.83
C ILE A 352 -1.34 -15.69 7.45
N PHE A 353 -1.95 -15.00 8.42
CA PHE A 353 -2.32 -13.61 8.24
C PHE A 353 -1.07 -12.73 8.32
N VAL A 354 -0.80 -12.02 7.23
CA VAL A 354 0.18 -10.94 7.16
C VAL A 354 -0.54 -9.74 6.54
N PRO A 355 -0.73 -8.63 7.24
CA PRO A 355 -1.36 -7.46 6.64
C PRO A 355 -0.59 -6.94 5.41
N PRO A 356 -1.30 -6.60 4.32
CA PRO A 356 -2.75 -6.60 4.17
C PRO A 356 -3.36 -7.91 3.65
N GLY A 357 -2.71 -9.04 3.76
CA GLY A 357 -3.23 -10.27 3.19
C GLY A 357 -2.84 -11.56 3.92
N GLU A 358 -3.02 -12.66 3.25
CA GLU A 358 -2.72 -13.99 3.75
C GLU A 358 -1.74 -14.73 2.86
N VAL A 359 -0.79 -15.44 3.45
CA VAL A 359 0.08 -16.37 2.75
C VAL A 359 -0.62 -17.73 2.70
N ASN A 360 -1.07 -18.15 1.54
CA ASN A 360 -1.78 -19.43 1.36
C ASN A 360 -0.89 -20.55 0.89
N ALA A 361 0.11 -20.26 0.06
CA ALA A 361 1.00 -21.25 -0.50
C ALA A 361 2.38 -20.66 -0.80
N THR A 362 3.37 -21.52 -0.76
CA THR A 362 4.75 -21.25 -1.20
C THR A 362 5.18 -22.26 -2.28
N PHE A 363 4.23 -23.02 -2.81
CA PHE A 363 4.43 -24.00 -3.87
C PHE A 363 3.26 -23.97 -4.84
N TYR A 364 3.58 -23.98 -6.13
CA TYR A 364 2.63 -23.93 -7.23
C TYR A 364 2.92 -25.09 -8.20
N ASP A 365 1.93 -25.95 -8.45
CA ASP A 365 2.02 -27.00 -9.50
C ASP A 365 1.97 -26.37 -10.89
N VAL A 366 1.01 -25.47 -11.05
CA VAL A 366 0.96 -24.51 -12.14
C VAL A 366 1.01 -23.12 -11.56
N ASN A 367 1.48 -22.15 -12.31
CA ASN A 367 1.57 -20.78 -11.83
C ASN A 367 0.21 -20.31 -11.33
N GLU A 368 0.18 -19.65 -10.17
CA GLU A 368 -0.98 -18.89 -9.74
C GLU A 368 -1.11 -17.65 -10.63
N ILE A 369 -2.29 -17.49 -11.21
CA ILE A 369 -2.61 -16.37 -12.09
C ILE A 369 -3.78 -15.61 -11.48
N MET A 370 -3.59 -14.31 -11.28
CA MET A 370 -4.62 -13.43 -10.78
C MET A 370 -4.92 -12.33 -11.79
N HIS A 371 -6.19 -12.11 -11.99
CA HIS A 371 -6.72 -10.99 -12.77
C HIS A 371 -7.49 -10.08 -11.82
N THR A 372 -7.15 -8.80 -11.78
CA THR A 372 -7.86 -7.80 -11.01
C THR A 372 -8.34 -6.70 -11.95
N ILE A 373 -9.61 -6.37 -11.92
CA ILE A 373 -10.19 -5.23 -12.61
C ILE A 373 -10.80 -4.28 -11.59
N TRP A 374 -10.74 -3.01 -11.84
CA TRP A 374 -11.47 -2.01 -11.06
C TRP A 374 -11.98 -0.90 -11.94
N THR A 375 -13.03 -0.26 -11.47
CA THR A 375 -13.61 0.95 -12.05
C THR A 375 -14.29 1.76 -10.98
N GLY A 376 -14.50 3.03 -11.24
CA GLY A 376 -15.24 3.88 -10.35
C GLY A 376 -15.27 5.33 -10.80
N ALA A 377 -15.87 6.16 -9.99
CA ALA A 377 -15.99 7.58 -10.26
C ALA A 377 -15.88 8.39 -8.97
N LYS A 378 -15.31 9.58 -9.09
CA LYS A 378 -15.33 10.62 -8.08
C LYS A 378 -16.10 11.82 -8.64
N TYR A 379 -16.87 12.46 -7.77
CA TYR A 379 -17.62 13.66 -8.10
C TYR A 379 -17.38 14.76 -7.07
N ASP A 380 -16.91 15.90 -7.52
CA ASP A 380 -16.72 17.09 -6.69
C ASP A 380 -18.05 17.83 -6.57
N VAL A 381 -18.81 17.54 -5.50
CA VAL A 381 -20.11 18.18 -5.21
C VAL A 381 -19.92 19.67 -5.02
N ARG A 382 -18.90 20.05 -4.23
CA ARG A 382 -18.44 21.41 -3.96
C ARG A 382 -16.92 21.41 -3.89
N ALA A 383 -16.30 22.56 -3.79
CA ALA A 383 -14.84 22.67 -3.63
C ALA A 383 -14.29 21.99 -2.34
N ASP A 384 -15.15 21.86 -1.33
CA ASP A 384 -14.83 21.26 -0.03
C ASP A 384 -15.45 19.87 0.19
N LEU A 385 -16.26 19.36 -0.76
CA LEU A 385 -16.95 18.09 -0.58
C LEU A 385 -16.88 17.26 -1.86
N SER A 386 -16.32 16.07 -1.75
CA SER A 386 -16.32 15.08 -2.82
C SER A 386 -16.94 13.75 -2.37
N VAL A 387 -17.48 13.02 -3.33
CA VAL A 387 -17.96 11.65 -3.14
C VAL A 387 -17.30 10.76 -4.17
N ALA A 388 -16.98 9.53 -3.79
CA ALA A 388 -16.42 8.54 -4.68
C ALA A 388 -17.11 7.20 -4.52
N MET A 389 -17.16 6.44 -5.61
CA MET A 389 -17.65 5.07 -5.64
C MET A 389 -16.69 4.21 -6.44
N SER A 390 -16.39 3.02 -5.97
CA SER A 390 -15.55 2.07 -6.68
C SER A 390 -16.14 0.67 -6.66
N PHE A 391 -15.79 -0.08 -7.70
CA PHE A 391 -15.99 -1.52 -7.80
C PHE A 391 -14.68 -2.17 -8.18
N ALA A 392 -14.31 -3.24 -7.50
CA ALA A 392 -13.16 -4.05 -7.84
C ALA A 392 -13.54 -5.53 -7.85
N TYR A 393 -12.95 -6.29 -8.76
CA TYR A 393 -13.13 -7.72 -8.89
C TYR A 393 -11.79 -8.39 -9.16
N GLN A 394 -11.48 -9.42 -8.37
CA GLN A 394 -10.26 -10.21 -8.49
C GLN A 394 -10.62 -11.68 -8.67
N ARG A 395 -9.92 -12.37 -9.57
CA ARG A 395 -10.08 -13.80 -9.82
C ARG A 395 -8.73 -14.49 -9.88
N GLN A 396 -8.64 -15.67 -9.24
CA GLN A 396 -7.47 -16.55 -9.35
C GLN A 396 -7.84 -17.91 -9.98
N ASN A 397 -6.86 -18.58 -10.57
CA ASN A 397 -6.97 -19.94 -11.10
C ASN A 397 -6.78 -20.99 -9.99
N ASP A 398 -6.87 -22.24 -10.37
CA ASP A 398 -6.44 -23.37 -9.56
C ASP A 398 -4.93 -23.60 -9.80
N PHE A 399 -4.13 -23.64 -8.73
CA PHE A 399 -2.68 -23.66 -8.83
C PHE A 399 -2.00 -24.76 -7.97
N LEU A 400 -2.78 -25.52 -7.18
CA LEU A 400 -2.23 -26.61 -6.39
C LEU A 400 -2.45 -27.96 -7.08
N PRO A 401 -1.48 -28.90 -6.95
CA PRO A 401 -1.63 -30.26 -7.48
C PRO A 401 -2.66 -31.06 -6.69
N ALA A 402 -3.39 -31.90 -7.36
CA ALA A 402 -4.20 -32.91 -6.65
C ALA A 402 -3.26 -33.93 -5.96
N PRO A 403 -3.54 -34.36 -4.73
CA PRO A 403 -4.74 -34.11 -3.92
C PRO A 403 -4.64 -32.83 -3.03
N ALA A 404 -3.64 -32.00 -3.18
CA ALA A 404 -3.51 -30.77 -2.39
C ALA A 404 -4.71 -29.83 -2.63
N THR A 405 -5.16 -29.17 -1.58
CA THR A 405 -6.33 -28.31 -1.60
C THR A 405 -6.04 -26.98 -0.96
N CYS A 406 -6.75 -25.95 -1.39
CA CYS A 406 -6.75 -24.64 -0.74
C CYS A 406 -7.64 -24.59 0.52
N THR A 407 -8.25 -25.69 0.88
CA THR A 407 -9.04 -25.81 2.12
C THR A 407 -8.11 -25.82 3.32
N GLY A 408 -8.03 -24.72 4.03
CA GLY A 408 -7.46 -24.67 5.37
C GLY A 408 -8.42 -25.26 6.41
N SER A 409 -8.06 -25.14 7.69
CA SER A 409 -8.87 -25.60 8.83
C SER A 409 -10.10 -24.71 9.14
N GLY A 410 -10.46 -23.77 8.27
CA GLY A 410 -11.67 -22.97 8.41
C GLY A 410 -12.96 -23.73 8.07
N VAL A 411 -14.10 -23.10 8.30
CA VAL A 411 -15.43 -23.75 8.14
C VAL A 411 -15.93 -23.75 6.71
N ASN A 412 -15.42 -22.89 5.83
CA ASN A 412 -15.86 -22.86 4.45
C ASN A 412 -15.08 -23.87 3.60
N THR A 413 -15.73 -24.98 3.29
CA THR A 413 -15.16 -26.06 2.47
C THR A 413 -15.82 -26.16 1.09
N SER A 414 -16.34 -25.05 0.58
CA SER A 414 -17.16 -25.03 -0.63
C SER A 414 -16.44 -25.53 -1.89
N SER A 415 -15.11 -25.45 -1.91
CA SER A 415 -14.33 -26.00 -3.02
C SER A 415 -12.97 -26.51 -2.54
N PRO A 416 -12.55 -27.71 -2.93
CA PRO A 416 -11.21 -28.18 -2.70
C PRO A 416 -10.18 -27.46 -3.61
N ARG A 417 -10.63 -26.86 -4.70
CA ARG A 417 -9.78 -26.12 -5.65
C ARG A 417 -9.51 -24.70 -5.19
N CYS A 418 -8.39 -24.14 -5.63
CA CYS A 418 -7.99 -22.78 -5.30
C CYS A 418 -8.69 -21.72 -6.17
N ALA A 419 -9.22 -22.13 -7.34
CA ALA A 419 -9.91 -21.22 -8.24
C ALA A 419 -11.09 -20.53 -7.56
N GLY A 420 -11.11 -19.20 -7.59
CA GLY A 420 -12.13 -18.40 -6.95
C GLY A 420 -12.01 -16.93 -7.25
N SER A 421 -12.85 -16.14 -6.58
CA SER A 421 -12.87 -14.68 -6.80
C SER A 421 -13.17 -13.92 -5.53
N GLN A 422 -12.78 -12.63 -5.55
CA GLN A 422 -13.15 -11.64 -4.55
C GLN A 422 -13.69 -10.41 -5.26
N SER A 423 -14.64 -9.73 -4.63
CA SER A 423 -15.16 -8.45 -5.11
C SER A 423 -15.30 -7.45 -3.98
N ALA A 424 -15.25 -6.18 -4.33
CA ALA A 424 -15.53 -5.07 -3.42
C ALA A 424 -16.37 -4.02 -4.11
N VAL A 425 -17.30 -3.43 -3.35
CA VAL A 425 -18.00 -2.20 -3.69
C VAL A 425 -17.75 -1.21 -2.56
N SER A 426 -17.38 0.01 -2.91
CA SER A 426 -17.06 1.04 -1.92
C SER A 426 -17.76 2.35 -2.24
N PHE A 427 -18.08 3.06 -1.18
CA PHE A 427 -18.55 4.45 -1.22
C PHE A 427 -17.75 5.26 -0.20
N LEU A 428 -17.28 6.43 -0.60
CA LEU A 428 -16.53 7.38 0.23
C LEU A 428 -17.09 8.78 0.06
N MET A 429 -17.23 9.50 1.16
CA MET A 429 -17.46 10.93 1.22
C MET A 429 -16.28 11.57 1.94
N ASP A 430 -15.69 12.61 1.35
CA ASP A 430 -14.57 13.36 1.91
C ASP A 430 -14.93 14.84 1.97
N TYR A 431 -14.94 15.40 3.18
CA TYR A 431 -15.29 16.79 3.47
C TYR A 431 -14.08 17.52 4.06
N LYS A 432 -13.58 18.52 3.34
CA LYS A 432 -12.49 19.38 3.80
C LYS A 432 -13.03 20.40 4.79
N LEU A 433 -12.74 20.19 6.07
CA LEU A 433 -13.03 21.15 7.12
C LEU A 433 -12.21 22.44 6.95
N VAL A 434 -10.94 22.26 6.64
CA VAL A 434 -9.94 23.28 6.31
C VAL A 434 -8.94 22.68 5.32
N PRO A 435 -8.06 23.46 4.68
CA PRO A 435 -7.09 22.90 3.70
C PRO A 435 -6.23 21.76 4.23
N ARG A 436 -6.00 21.69 5.55
CA ARG A 436 -5.17 20.67 6.21
C ARG A 436 -5.96 19.56 6.89
N ALA A 437 -7.28 19.67 6.99
CA ALA A 437 -8.07 18.66 7.71
C ALA A 437 -9.28 18.22 6.92
N ASP A 438 -9.43 16.92 6.76
CA ASP A 438 -10.55 16.26 6.10
C ASP A 438 -11.34 15.45 7.13
N LEU A 439 -12.65 15.60 7.15
CA LEU A 439 -13.58 14.66 7.77
C LEU A 439 -14.10 13.73 6.68
N TYR A 440 -13.96 12.44 6.87
CA TYR A 440 -14.38 11.47 5.88
C TYR A 440 -15.26 10.37 6.47
N GLY A 441 -16.02 9.72 5.63
CA GLY A 441 -16.79 8.56 6.00
C GLY A 441 -17.26 7.79 4.79
N GLY A 442 -17.42 6.49 4.97
CA GLY A 442 -17.81 5.62 3.88
C GLY A 442 -18.07 4.19 4.31
N VAL A 443 -18.18 3.32 3.33
CA VAL A 443 -18.40 1.88 3.53
C VAL A 443 -17.75 1.09 2.43
N MET A 444 -17.07 -0.01 2.78
CA MET A 444 -16.63 -1.02 1.83
C MET A 444 -17.34 -2.34 2.12
N ILE A 445 -17.85 -2.98 1.08
CA ILE A 445 -18.47 -4.30 1.13
C ILE A 445 -17.59 -5.24 0.33
N THR A 446 -17.00 -6.23 0.99
CA THR A 446 -16.15 -7.25 0.36
C THR A 446 -16.77 -8.62 0.42
N ASN A 447 -16.61 -9.38 -0.66
CA ASN A 447 -17.12 -10.76 -0.77
C ASN A 447 -16.04 -11.66 -1.35
N VAL A 448 -15.99 -12.91 -0.91
CA VAL A 448 -15.08 -13.93 -1.42
C VAL A 448 -15.85 -15.19 -1.79
N TYR A 449 -15.48 -15.82 -2.92
CA TYR A 449 -16.21 -16.93 -3.53
C TYR A 449 -15.30 -18.03 -4.06
N GLY A 450 -15.87 -19.23 -4.25
CA GLY A 450 -15.20 -20.38 -4.83
C GLY A 450 -14.03 -20.87 -3.98
N GLY A 451 -12.97 -21.34 -4.60
CA GLY A 451 -11.79 -21.84 -3.92
C GLY A 451 -11.03 -20.76 -3.14
N LEU A 452 -11.11 -19.51 -3.58
CA LEU A 452 -10.53 -18.37 -2.82
C LEU A 452 -11.20 -18.21 -1.44
N ALA A 453 -12.46 -18.61 -1.30
CA ALA A 453 -13.19 -18.60 -0.03
C ALA A 453 -12.90 -19.84 0.85
N SER A 454 -12.15 -20.80 0.35
CA SER A 454 -11.84 -22.02 1.10
C SER A 454 -11.02 -21.72 2.34
N GLY A 455 -11.45 -22.25 3.48
CA GLY A 455 -10.82 -21.98 4.79
C GLY A 455 -11.28 -20.69 5.47
N TYR A 456 -12.12 -19.88 4.85
CA TYR A 456 -12.69 -18.68 5.47
C TYR A 456 -13.81 -19.03 6.46
N PHE A 457 -13.87 -18.31 7.58
CA PHE A 457 -15.00 -18.41 8.53
C PHE A 457 -16.22 -17.62 8.07
N LYS A 458 -16.01 -16.56 7.30
CA LYS A 458 -17.03 -15.68 6.72
C LYS A 458 -16.71 -15.42 5.27
N SER A 459 -17.74 -15.21 4.45
CA SER A 459 -17.58 -14.91 3.02
C SER A 459 -17.81 -13.45 2.66
N GLN A 460 -18.26 -12.64 3.61
CA GLN A 460 -18.56 -11.22 3.41
C GLN A 460 -18.12 -10.41 4.62
N ASN A 461 -17.59 -9.21 4.36
CA ASN A 461 -17.43 -8.14 5.35
C ASN A 461 -18.09 -6.85 4.84
N ILE A 462 -18.75 -6.14 5.75
CA ILE A 462 -19.28 -4.78 5.54
C ILE A 462 -18.57 -3.92 6.56
N ASP A 463 -17.84 -2.91 6.10
CA ASP A 463 -17.00 -2.04 6.90
C ASP A 463 -17.41 -0.56 6.69
N PRO A 464 -18.35 -0.03 7.47
CA PRO A 464 -18.54 1.41 7.61
C PRO A 464 -17.45 1.99 8.52
N THR A 465 -16.77 3.02 8.04
CA THR A 465 -15.73 3.74 8.76
C THR A 465 -15.91 5.25 8.61
N ILE A 466 -15.65 5.99 9.70
CA ILE A 466 -15.61 7.44 9.74
C ILE A 466 -14.28 7.88 10.36
N GLY A 467 -13.73 9.01 9.94
CA GLY A 467 -12.47 9.48 10.49
C GLY A 467 -12.13 10.91 10.16
N LEU A 468 -11.01 11.33 10.71
CA LEU A 468 -10.40 12.64 10.54
C LEU A 468 -8.95 12.47 10.12
N ARG A 469 -8.58 13.13 9.04
CA ARG A 469 -7.20 13.21 8.57
C ARG A 469 -6.69 14.64 8.69
N ILE A 470 -5.47 14.79 9.21
CA ILE A 470 -4.76 16.06 9.32
C ILE A 470 -3.42 15.93 8.60
N ARG A 471 -3.05 16.96 7.82
CA ARG A 471 -1.79 17.05 7.08
C ARG A 471 -1.00 18.30 7.48
N PHE A 472 0.30 18.15 7.63
CA PHE A 472 1.18 19.27 8.01
C PHE A 472 2.48 19.30 7.21
#